data_a34f98bfa953160c40e1134d254fb2ff
#
_entry.id   a34f98bfa953160c40e1134d254fb2ff
#
_cell.length_a   1.000
_cell.length_b   1.000
_cell.length_c   1.000
_cell.angle_alpha   90.00
_cell.angle_beta   90.00
_cell.angle_gamma   90.00
#
_symmetry.space_group_name_H-M   'P 1'
#
loop_
_entity.id
_entity.type
_entity.pdbx_description
1 polymer ?
#
loop_
_entity_poly.entity_id
_entity_poly.type
_entity_poly.pdbx_seq_one_letter_code
_entity_poly.pdbx_strand_id
1 'polypeptide(L)'
;MSGDQEQRVRDAMVATPHALEATATAQEAGEALMRPEVRAVLVCDGGDFVGVITRKTLVREVVARGLDPRTTTVREFAEAPNATIDSDMPLTEAFTFLEEQDFERVPVVDHGKLVGVLSRSSVQRRLAEDDPPPPEMEN
;
A
#
# COMPACT_ATOMS: atom_id res chain seq x y z
N MET A 1 -18.66 -23.87 -9.11
CA MET A 1 -18.35 -23.13 -8.88
C MET A 1 -17.07 -22.56 -8.73
N SER A 2 -16.28 -22.58 -9.64
CA SER A 2 -14.99 -22.11 -9.53
C SER A 2 -14.92 -20.64 -9.18
N GLY A 3 -15.85 -19.88 -9.62
CA GLY A 3 -15.83 -18.47 -9.28
C GLY A 3 -15.89 -18.20 -7.80
N ASP A 4 -16.54 -19.09 -7.08
CA ASP A 4 -16.65 -18.90 -5.66
C ASP A 4 -15.34 -19.16 -4.98
N GLN A 5 -14.43 -19.88 -5.64
CA GLN A 5 -13.18 -20.23 -5.04
C GLN A 5 -12.09 -19.23 -5.39
N GLU A 6 -12.36 -18.32 -6.26
CA GLU A 6 -11.34 -17.41 -6.71
C GLU A 6 -10.96 -16.43 -5.61
N GLN A 7 -9.69 -16.30 -5.34
CA GLN A 7 -9.22 -15.38 -4.32
C GLN A 7 -9.26 -13.95 -4.83
N ARG A 8 -9.52 -13.05 -3.92
CA ARG A 8 -9.56 -11.63 -4.19
C ARG A 8 -8.44 -10.94 -3.44
N VAL A 9 -8.18 -9.70 -3.81
CA VAL A 9 -7.15 -8.90 -3.17
C VAL A 9 -7.36 -8.86 -1.65
N ARG A 10 -8.61 -8.74 -1.20
CA ARG A 10 -8.86 -8.66 0.25
C ARG A 10 -8.46 -9.91 1.00
N ASP A 11 -8.32 -11.04 0.31
CA ASP A 11 -7.93 -12.27 0.97
C ASP A 11 -6.43 -12.35 1.24
N ALA A 12 -5.64 -11.55 0.55
CA ALA A 12 -4.19 -11.59 0.64
C ALA A 12 -3.55 -10.30 1.17
N MET A 13 -4.31 -9.23 1.30
CA MET A 13 -3.77 -7.96 1.73
C MET A 13 -3.52 -7.95 3.23
N VAL A 14 -2.65 -7.04 3.67
CA VAL A 14 -2.53 -6.74 5.09
C VAL A 14 -3.59 -5.71 5.39
N ALA A 15 -4.56 -6.07 6.21
CA ALA A 15 -5.68 -5.19 6.53
C ALA A 15 -5.27 -4.13 7.54
N THR A 16 -6.02 -3.07 7.61
CA THR A 16 -5.80 -1.94 8.52
C THR A 16 -4.36 -1.48 8.51
N PRO A 17 -3.88 -0.98 7.38
CA PRO A 17 -2.49 -0.53 7.29
C PRO A 17 -2.26 0.69 8.17
N HIS A 18 -1.02 0.89 8.55
CA HIS A 18 -0.65 2.03 9.36
C HIS A 18 -0.78 3.28 8.50
N ALA A 19 -1.61 4.20 8.92
CA ALA A 19 -1.83 5.43 8.17
C ALA A 19 -1.92 6.59 9.14
N LEU A 20 -1.56 7.78 8.66
CA LEU A 20 -1.69 9.00 9.43
C LEU A 20 -2.93 9.74 8.95
N GLU A 21 -3.58 10.43 9.88
CA GLU A 21 -4.66 11.32 9.50
C GLU A 21 -4.11 12.56 8.82
N ALA A 22 -4.87 13.14 7.94
CA ALA A 22 -4.45 14.30 7.15
C ALA A 22 -4.01 15.48 8.01
N THR A 23 -4.48 15.54 9.26
CA THR A 23 -4.10 16.60 10.17
C THR A 23 -2.83 16.32 10.96
N ALA A 24 -2.23 15.16 10.81
CA ALA A 24 -0.97 14.85 11.48
C ALA A 24 0.13 15.74 10.93
N THR A 25 1.22 15.87 11.68
CA THR A 25 2.30 16.77 11.30
C THR A 25 3.36 16.07 10.48
N ALA A 26 4.14 16.87 9.76
CA ALA A 26 5.30 16.37 9.03
C ALA A 26 6.27 15.68 9.98
N GLN A 27 6.39 16.16 11.21
CA GLN A 27 7.27 15.54 12.19
C GLN A 27 6.81 14.11 12.50
N GLU A 28 5.49 13.91 12.63
CA GLU A 28 4.96 12.56 12.88
C GLU A 28 5.26 11.64 11.71
N ALA A 29 5.16 12.15 10.49
CA ALA A 29 5.50 11.35 9.31
C ALA A 29 6.98 11.00 9.32
N GLY A 30 7.83 11.96 9.70
CA GLY A 30 9.26 11.72 9.79
C GLY A 30 9.59 10.67 10.83
N GLU A 31 8.90 10.71 11.97
CA GLU A 31 9.12 9.72 13.03
C GLU A 31 8.77 8.31 12.53
N ALA A 32 7.68 8.19 11.78
CA ALA A 32 7.31 6.90 11.24
C ALA A 32 8.36 6.39 10.25
N LEU A 33 8.96 7.31 9.50
CA LEU A 33 9.94 6.95 8.48
C LEU A 33 11.35 6.77 9.04
N MET A 34 11.52 6.93 10.36
CA MET A 34 12.80 6.64 10.97
C MET A 34 13.13 5.15 10.90
N ARG A 35 12.12 4.31 10.84
CA ARG A 35 12.33 2.88 10.72
C ARG A 35 12.72 2.55 9.29
N PRO A 36 13.86 1.89 9.07
CA PRO A 36 14.31 1.63 7.70
C PRO A 36 13.33 0.80 6.87
N GLU A 37 12.56 -0.08 7.53
CA GLU A 37 11.63 -0.93 6.82
C GLU A 37 10.38 -0.19 6.34
N VAL A 38 10.11 1.00 6.89
CA VAL A 38 8.94 1.79 6.47
C VAL A 38 9.36 2.60 5.25
N ARG A 39 8.80 2.26 4.10
CA ARG A 39 9.15 2.94 2.86
C ARG A 39 8.26 4.12 2.57
N ALA A 40 7.03 4.08 3.04
CA ALA A 40 6.07 5.14 2.78
C ALA A 40 5.07 5.17 3.91
N VAL A 41 4.53 6.35 4.17
CA VAL A 41 3.46 6.54 5.13
C VAL A 41 2.21 6.88 4.34
N LEU A 42 1.12 6.18 4.64
CA LEU A 42 -0.14 6.44 3.96
C LEU A 42 -0.91 7.50 4.72
N VAL A 43 -1.64 8.34 4.00
CA VAL A 43 -2.37 9.45 4.61
C VAL A 43 -3.85 9.32 4.26
N CYS A 44 -4.69 9.42 5.27
CA CYS A 44 -6.13 9.32 5.10
C CYS A 44 -6.82 10.52 5.71
N ASP A 45 -8.02 10.81 5.22
CA ASP A 45 -8.84 11.87 5.76
C ASP A 45 -10.18 11.24 6.08
N GLY A 46 -10.40 10.89 7.35
CA GLY A 46 -11.63 10.23 7.75
C GLY A 46 -11.83 8.88 7.07
N GLY A 47 -10.75 8.17 6.81
CA GLY A 47 -10.80 6.88 6.12
C GLY A 47 -10.57 6.98 4.62
N ASP A 48 -10.85 8.12 4.02
CA ASP A 48 -10.59 8.30 2.59
C ASP A 48 -9.08 8.38 2.35
N PHE A 49 -8.60 7.62 1.37
CA PHE A 49 -7.18 7.60 1.08
C PHE A 49 -6.83 8.82 0.25
N VAL A 50 -5.94 9.67 0.77
CA VAL A 50 -5.63 10.93 0.11
C VAL A 50 -4.20 11.06 -0.37
N GLY A 51 -3.26 10.24 0.10
CA GLY A 51 -1.92 10.38 -0.41
C GLY A 51 -0.89 9.56 0.32
N VAL A 52 0.37 9.70 -0.11
CA VAL A 52 1.49 9.00 0.49
C VAL A 52 2.63 9.98 0.73
N ILE A 53 3.48 9.64 1.69
CA ILE A 53 4.65 10.43 2.00
C ILE A 53 5.84 9.48 2.10
N THR A 54 6.91 9.81 1.37
CA THR A 54 8.15 9.06 1.45
C THR A 54 9.23 9.97 2.01
N ARG A 55 10.42 9.42 2.25
CA ARG A 55 11.55 10.24 2.71
C ARG A 55 11.86 11.34 1.70
N LYS A 56 11.78 10.99 0.42
CA LYS A 56 12.03 11.97 -0.62
C LYS A 56 11.00 13.10 -0.56
N THR A 57 9.75 12.76 -0.29
CA THR A 57 8.69 13.77 -0.17
C THR A 57 9.02 14.74 0.96
N LEU A 58 9.43 14.22 2.11
CA LEU A 58 9.76 15.09 3.24
C LEU A 58 10.93 16.00 2.94
N VAL A 59 11.96 15.46 2.30
CA VAL A 59 13.13 16.28 1.97
C VAL A 59 12.74 17.38 1.01
N ARG A 60 12.00 17.03 -0.03
CA ARG A 60 11.68 17.98 -1.09
C ARG A 60 10.65 19.02 -0.66
N GLU A 61 9.63 18.59 0.07
CA GLU A 61 8.49 19.46 0.34
C GLU A 61 8.52 20.13 1.70
N VAL A 62 9.32 19.66 2.62
CA VAL A 62 9.40 20.24 3.95
C VAL A 62 10.79 20.80 4.21
N VAL A 63 11.83 19.96 4.08
CA VAL A 63 13.18 20.40 4.42
C VAL A 63 13.67 21.44 3.41
N ALA A 64 13.58 21.15 2.13
CA ALA A 64 14.11 22.05 1.10
C ALA A 64 13.36 23.37 1.08
N ARG A 65 12.09 23.37 1.47
CA ARG A 65 11.28 24.57 1.46
C ARG A 65 11.34 25.33 2.76
N GLY A 66 12.07 24.83 3.75
CA GLY A 66 12.23 25.52 5.02
C GLY A 66 10.99 25.55 5.88
N LEU A 67 10.07 24.60 5.70
CA LEU A 67 8.86 24.57 6.49
C LEU A 67 9.11 23.94 7.86
N ASP A 68 8.32 24.35 8.85
CA ASP A 68 8.45 23.81 10.19
C ASP A 68 7.69 22.49 10.26
N PRO A 69 8.39 21.39 10.50
CA PRO A 69 7.70 20.08 10.51
C PRO A 69 6.69 19.93 11.65
N ARG A 70 6.79 20.76 12.68
CA ARG A 70 5.87 20.67 13.82
C ARG A 70 4.53 21.33 13.52
N THR A 71 4.46 22.19 12.51
CA THR A 71 3.24 22.90 12.20
C THR A 71 2.72 22.63 10.79
N THR A 72 3.50 21.96 9.96
CA THR A 72 3.07 21.61 8.61
C THR A 72 2.32 20.29 8.67
N THR A 73 1.08 20.24 8.17
CA THR A 73 0.31 19.00 8.22
C THR A 73 0.61 18.15 7.00
N VAL A 74 0.45 16.85 7.16
CA VAL A 74 0.76 15.92 6.07
C VAL A 74 -0.16 16.13 4.86
N ARG A 75 -1.38 16.63 5.08
CA ARG A 75 -2.28 16.94 3.98
C ARG A 75 -1.65 17.93 3.00
N GLU A 76 -0.86 18.87 3.52
CA GLU A 76 -0.33 19.94 2.68
C GLU A 76 0.63 19.45 1.62
N PHE A 77 1.30 18.32 1.85
CA PHE A 77 2.35 17.91 0.93
C PHE A 77 2.31 16.43 0.54
N ALA A 78 1.33 15.67 1.02
CA ALA A 78 1.22 14.27 0.61
C ALA A 78 1.06 14.18 -0.90
N GLU A 79 1.70 13.20 -1.49
CA GLU A 79 1.67 13.01 -2.93
C GLU A 79 0.61 12.00 -3.30
N ALA A 80 0.03 12.15 -4.48
CA ALA A 80 -0.92 11.16 -4.96
C ALA A 80 -0.20 9.83 -5.10
N PRO A 81 -0.85 8.72 -4.78
CA PRO A 81 -0.22 7.41 -4.95
C PRO A 81 -0.06 7.10 -6.42
N ASN A 82 0.96 6.30 -6.75
CA ASN A 82 1.17 5.90 -8.14
C ASN A 82 0.01 5.06 -8.64
N ALA A 83 -0.61 4.28 -7.77
CA ALA A 83 -1.73 3.44 -8.14
C ALA A 83 -2.43 2.95 -6.88
N THR A 84 -3.67 2.55 -7.04
CA THR A 84 -4.39 1.80 -6.00
C THR A 84 -5.10 0.68 -6.70
N ILE A 85 -5.46 -0.36 -5.96
CA ILE A 85 -6.28 -1.44 -6.51
C ILE A 85 -7.46 -1.67 -5.59
N ASP A 86 -8.50 -2.23 -6.17
CA ASP A 86 -9.73 -2.48 -5.44
C ASP A 86 -9.66 -3.79 -4.69
N SER A 87 -10.22 -3.82 -3.50
CA SER A 87 -10.20 -5.03 -2.66
C SER A 87 -10.93 -6.21 -3.30
N ASP A 88 -11.85 -5.94 -4.23
CA ASP A 88 -12.59 -6.97 -4.93
C ASP A 88 -11.89 -7.53 -6.16
N MET A 89 -10.79 -6.96 -6.55
CA MET A 89 -10.09 -7.41 -7.75
C MET A 89 -9.65 -8.87 -7.59
N PRO A 90 -9.78 -9.71 -8.62
CA PRO A 90 -9.25 -11.06 -8.54
C PRO A 90 -7.74 -11.03 -8.29
N LEU A 91 -7.25 -11.94 -7.47
CA LEU A 91 -5.87 -11.92 -7.05
C LEU A 91 -4.91 -12.14 -8.22
N THR A 92 -5.30 -12.97 -9.20
CA THR A 92 -4.46 -13.19 -10.37
C THR A 92 -4.31 -11.92 -11.19
N GLU A 93 -5.37 -11.14 -11.29
CA GLU A 93 -5.33 -9.89 -12.03
C GLU A 93 -4.43 -8.88 -11.30
N ALA A 94 -4.52 -8.86 -9.97
CA ALA A 94 -3.67 -7.97 -9.17
C ALA A 94 -2.21 -8.33 -9.34
N PHE A 95 -1.88 -9.62 -9.39
CA PHE A 95 -0.51 -10.05 -9.57
C PHE A 95 0.04 -9.57 -10.90
N THR A 96 -0.75 -9.74 -11.96
CA THR A 96 -0.36 -9.27 -13.28
C THR A 96 -0.10 -7.76 -13.26
N PHE A 97 -0.97 -7.01 -12.60
CA PHE A 97 -0.81 -5.57 -12.50
C PHE A 97 0.49 -5.20 -11.78
N LEU A 98 0.78 -5.86 -10.66
CA LEU A 98 1.99 -5.56 -9.91
C LEU A 98 3.24 -5.90 -10.71
N GLU A 99 3.19 -6.99 -11.46
CA GLU A 99 4.35 -7.37 -12.28
C GLU A 99 4.55 -6.41 -13.44
N GLU A 100 3.48 -6.05 -14.11
CA GLU A 100 3.59 -5.16 -15.26
C GLU A 100 4.07 -3.78 -14.87
N GLN A 101 3.65 -3.29 -13.70
CA GLN A 101 4.06 -1.97 -13.23
C GLN A 101 5.34 -2.01 -12.43
N ASP A 102 5.85 -3.21 -12.15
CA ASP A 102 7.04 -3.40 -11.33
C ASP A 102 6.87 -2.77 -9.95
N PHE A 103 5.71 -2.96 -9.37
CA PHE A 103 5.42 -2.47 -8.03
C PHE A 103 5.60 -3.61 -7.03
N GLU A 104 6.27 -3.31 -5.92
CA GLU A 104 6.40 -4.30 -4.86
C GLU A 104 5.18 -4.26 -3.94
N ARG A 105 4.56 -3.09 -3.78
CA ARG A 105 3.40 -2.92 -2.92
C ARG A 105 2.45 -1.93 -3.54
N VAL A 106 1.16 -2.09 -3.20
CA VAL A 106 0.15 -1.17 -3.69
C VAL A 106 -0.92 -1.00 -2.61
N PRO A 107 -1.39 0.23 -2.39
CA PRO A 107 -2.51 0.43 -1.46
C PRO A 107 -3.79 -0.15 -2.03
N VAL A 108 -4.61 -0.70 -1.14
CA VAL A 108 -5.88 -1.32 -1.51
C VAL A 108 -7.02 -0.46 -0.97
N VAL A 109 -7.97 -0.16 -1.82
CA VAL A 109 -9.11 0.68 -1.45
C VAL A 109 -10.42 -0.05 -1.69
N ASP A 110 -11.45 0.41 -0.98
CA ASP A 110 -12.80 -0.09 -1.16
C ASP A 110 -13.68 1.17 -1.09
N HIS A 111 -14.24 1.56 -2.23
CA HIS A 111 -15.05 2.79 -2.34
C HIS A 111 -14.27 4.00 -1.82
N GLY A 112 -13.02 4.11 -2.20
CA GLY A 112 -12.18 5.24 -1.82
C GLY A 112 -11.56 5.16 -0.45
N LYS A 113 -11.98 4.20 0.36
CA LYS A 113 -11.44 4.03 1.71
C LYS A 113 -10.23 3.13 1.66
N LEU A 114 -9.19 3.50 2.38
CA LEU A 114 -7.99 2.66 2.46
C LEU A 114 -8.32 1.47 3.37
N VAL A 115 -8.21 0.26 2.85
CA VAL A 115 -8.52 -0.93 3.62
C VAL A 115 -7.33 -1.87 3.78
N GLY A 116 -6.26 -1.68 3.03
CA GLY A 116 -5.11 -2.56 3.19
C GLY A 116 -3.97 -2.18 2.28
N VAL A 117 -2.94 -3.03 2.31
CA VAL A 117 -1.80 -2.93 1.41
C VAL A 117 -1.52 -4.32 0.90
N LEU A 118 -1.29 -4.45 -0.39
CA LEU A 118 -0.98 -5.74 -0.99
C LEU A 118 0.46 -5.74 -1.46
N SER A 119 1.22 -6.78 -1.12
CA SER A 119 2.59 -6.92 -1.60
C SER A 119 2.65 -8.00 -2.66
N ARG A 120 3.55 -7.81 -3.63
CA ARG A 120 3.70 -8.77 -4.72
C ARG A 120 4.13 -10.13 -4.19
N SER A 121 5.03 -10.15 -3.20
CA SER A 121 5.50 -11.41 -2.65
C SER A 121 4.39 -12.17 -1.95
N SER A 122 3.49 -11.48 -1.26
CA SER A 122 2.36 -12.12 -0.61
C SER A 122 1.42 -12.74 -1.63
N VAL A 123 1.17 -12.04 -2.72
CA VAL A 123 0.31 -12.54 -3.78
C VAL A 123 0.93 -13.80 -4.40
N GLN A 124 2.22 -13.72 -4.70
CA GLN A 124 2.92 -14.83 -5.32
C GLN A 124 2.83 -16.07 -4.44
N ARG A 125 3.01 -15.89 -3.13
CA ARG A 125 2.95 -17.01 -2.20
C ARG A 125 1.54 -17.61 -2.14
N ARG A 126 0.52 -16.75 -2.12
CA ARG A 126 -0.86 -17.23 -2.07
C ARG A 126 -1.25 -17.99 -3.33
N LEU A 127 -0.83 -17.49 -4.48
CA LEU A 127 -1.15 -18.17 -5.73
C LEU A 127 -0.43 -19.51 -5.83
N ALA A 128 0.78 -19.60 -5.29
CA ALA A 128 1.49 -20.86 -5.28
C ALA A 128 0.81 -21.88 -4.37
N GLU A 129 0.24 -21.43 -3.27
CA GLU A 129 -0.47 -22.32 -2.37
C GLU A 129 -1.75 -22.87 -3.00
N ASP A 130 -2.40 -22.06 -3.82
CA ASP A 130 -3.61 -22.49 -4.48
C ASP A 130 -3.35 -23.46 -5.59
N ASP A 131 -2.13 -23.53 -6.09
CA ASP A 131 -1.76 -24.31 -7.22
C ASP A 131 -0.95 -25.49 -6.74
N PRO A 132 -1.52 -26.66 -6.59
CA PRO A 132 -0.78 -27.76 -5.98
C PRO A 132 0.40 -28.19 -6.84
N PRO A 133 1.45 -28.71 -6.22
CA PRO A 133 2.61 -29.12 -7.00
C PRO A 133 2.29 -30.32 -7.88
N PRO A 134 3.03 -30.47 -8.97
CA PRO A 134 2.81 -31.62 -9.85
C PRO A 134 3.06 -32.93 -9.13
N PRO A 135 2.23 -33.92 -9.38
CA PRO A 135 2.36 -35.16 -8.62
C PRO A 135 3.60 -35.96 -8.89
N GLU A 136 4.20 -35.77 -10.01
CA GLU A 136 5.32 -36.57 -10.30
C GLU A 136 6.58 -36.10 -9.72
N MET A 137 6.56 -35.11 -8.93
CA MET A 137 7.80 -34.64 -8.44
C MET A 137 8.48 -35.58 -7.56
N GLU A 138 7.81 -36.51 -7.03
CA GLU A 138 8.42 -37.36 -6.14
C GLU A 138 9.39 -38.24 -6.71
N ASN A 139 9.51 -38.41 -7.85
CA ASN A 139 10.48 -39.30 -8.29
C ASN A 139 11.61 -38.71 -8.73
#